data_e494863c0d9dd365c25b14013a96c5aa
#
_entry.id   e494863c0d9dd365c25b14013a96c5aa
#
_cell.length_a   1.000
_cell.length_b   1.000
_cell.length_c   1.000
_cell.angle_alpha   90.00
_cell.angle_beta   90.00
_cell.angle_gamma   90.00
#
_symmetry.space_group_name_H-M   'P 1'
#
loop_
_entity.id
_entity.type
_entity.pdbx_description
1 polymer ?
#
loop_
_entity_poly.entity_id
_entity_poly.type
_entity_poly.pdbx_seq_one_letter_code
_entity_poly.pdbx_strand_id
1 'polypeptide(L)'
;MLTFLGRGSAFADEHNSSFFIDNGNLILIDCPMSSFEKLNDMNMTLFDHIYILVTHTHGDHISGIGMLVDLLQFSVKTPVTVVAPSKEVEGDLFYLLSRIEGCNNAWYELISADELEAEWFVCPIATTHTDELSGKCFGFCLNVEGNRVVYTGDTNTLLPY
;
A
#
# COMPACT_ATOMS: atom_id res chain seq x y z
N MET A 1 4.69 12.00 -10.84
CA MET A 1 5.42 12.56 -9.65
C MET A 1 4.89 11.87 -8.40
N LEU A 2 5.74 11.48 -7.44
CA LEU A 2 5.31 10.93 -6.15
C LEU A 2 4.75 12.03 -5.26
N THR A 3 3.53 11.83 -4.74
CA THR A 3 2.82 12.78 -3.87
C THR A 3 2.68 12.17 -2.48
N PHE A 4 3.07 12.88 -1.44
CA PHE A 4 2.93 12.41 -0.05
C PHE A 4 1.54 12.77 0.49
N LEU A 5 0.84 11.79 1.05
CA LEU A 5 -0.37 11.96 1.84
C LEU A 5 -0.04 12.30 3.31
N GLY A 6 1.05 11.73 3.81
CA GLY A 6 1.60 12.01 5.13
C GLY A 6 3.07 11.66 5.20
N ARG A 7 3.78 12.20 6.19
CA ARG A 7 5.22 12.00 6.41
C ARG A 7 5.57 11.74 7.89
N GLY A 8 4.57 11.53 8.71
CA GLY A 8 4.73 11.33 10.14
C GLY A 8 4.96 9.87 10.50
N SER A 9 5.41 9.65 11.74
CA SER A 9 5.52 8.33 12.35
C SER A 9 4.19 7.87 12.95
N ALA A 10 4.18 6.69 13.56
CA ALA A 10 3.03 6.08 14.24
C ALA A 10 2.30 6.98 15.26
N PHE A 11 2.99 7.98 15.80
CA PHE A 11 2.45 8.89 16.85
C PHE A 11 2.19 10.32 16.34
N ALA A 12 2.24 10.52 15.02
CA ALA A 12 1.91 11.79 14.37
C ALA A 12 0.45 11.82 13.93
N ASP A 13 -0.08 13.02 13.68
CA ASP A 13 -1.45 13.20 13.17
C ASP A 13 -1.59 12.65 11.73
N GLU A 14 -0.52 12.70 10.94
CA GLU A 14 -0.46 12.18 9.57
C GLU A 14 0.60 11.11 9.47
N HIS A 15 0.19 9.87 9.24
CA HIS A 15 1.10 8.74 9.07
C HIS A 15 1.75 8.72 7.68
N ASN A 16 2.89 8.03 7.57
CA ASN A 16 3.64 7.96 6.32
C ASN A 16 2.88 7.18 5.24
N SER A 17 2.57 7.84 4.14
CA SER A 17 1.96 7.26 2.95
C SER A 17 2.15 8.19 1.76
N SER A 18 2.14 7.63 0.57
CA SER A 18 2.26 8.39 -0.67
C SER A 18 1.57 7.70 -1.84
N PHE A 19 1.36 8.43 -2.92
CA PHE A 19 0.85 7.87 -4.16
C PHE A 19 1.49 8.52 -5.40
N PHE A 20 1.34 7.86 -6.52
CA PHE A 20 1.55 8.42 -7.85
C PHE A 20 0.47 7.88 -8.80
N ILE A 21 0.37 8.51 -9.96
CA ILE A 21 -0.59 8.11 -11.00
C ILE A 21 0.20 7.61 -12.19
N ASP A 22 -0.20 6.47 -12.73
CA ASP A 22 0.36 5.88 -13.94
C ASP A 22 -0.77 5.35 -14.84
N ASN A 23 -0.83 5.85 -16.07
CA ASN A 23 -1.80 5.43 -17.10
C ASN A 23 -3.26 5.32 -16.58
N GLY A 24 -3.74 6.31 -15.82
CA GLY A 24 -5.09 6.31 -15.25
C GLY A 24 -5.25 5.52 -13.96
N ASN A 25 -4.24 4.79 -13.51
CA ASN A 25 -4.25 4.05 -12.26
C ASN A 25 -3.70 4.89 -11.11
N LEU A 26 -4.26 4.73 -9.92
CA LEU A 26 -3.70 5.26 -8.67
C LEU A 26 -2.83 4.17 -8.02
N ILE A 27 -1.57 4.45 -7.78
CA ILE A 27 -0.66 3.57 -7.06
C ILE A 27 -0.38 4.19 -5.70
N LEU A 28 -0.98 3.63 -4.67
CA LEU A 28 -0.86 4.04 -3.28
C LEU A 28 0.22 3.19 -2.59
N ILE A 29 1.06 3.80 -1.78
CA ILE A 29 2.03 3.11 -0.93
C ILE A 29 1.60 3.32 0.52
N ASP A 30 1.19 2.24 1.16
CA ASP A 30 0.53 2.17 2.45
C ASP A 30 -0.79 2.97 2.50
N CYS A 31 -1.70 2.54 3.36
CA CYS A 31 -2.96 3.22 3.58
C CYS A 31 -3.31 3.23 5.07
N PRO A 32 -2.66 4.10 5.87
CA PRO A 32 -3.12 4.36 7.23
C PRO A 32 -4.47 5.08 7.23
N MET A 33 -5.15 5.13 8.36
CA MET A 33 -6.44 5.81 8.51
C MET A 33 -6.36 7.29 8.11
N SER A 34 -5.29 7.99 8.46
CA SER A 34 -5.08 9.40 8.08
C SER A 34 -4.97 9.62 6.57
N SER A 35 -4.49 8.61 5.82
CA SER A 35 -4.48 8.65 4.36
C SER A 35 -5.84 8.29 3.77
N PHE A 36 -6.56 7.31 4.34
CA PHE A 36 -7.93 7.00 3.95
C PHE A 36 -8.84 8.23 4.06
N GLU A 37 -8.76 9.00 5.14
CA GLU A 37 -9.56 10.23 5.31
C GLU A 37 -9.34 11.21 4.16
N LYS A 38 -8.08 11.42 3.75
CA LYS A 38 -7.74 12.28 2.60
C LYS A 38 -8.23 11.70 1.27
N LEU A 39 -8.09 10.39 1.07
CA LEU A 39 -8.55 9.71 -0.14
C LEU A 39 -10.08 9.74 -0.27
N ASN A 40 -10.81 9.65 0.84
CA ASN A 40 -12.27 9.74 0.86
C ASN A 40 -12.78 11.11 0.37
N ASP A 41 -11.99 12.17 0.52
CA ASP A 41 -12.28 13.51 -0.01
C ASP A 41 -11.88 13.68 -1.49
N MET A 42 -11.15 12.72 -2.06
CA MET A 42 -10.75 12.72 -3.46
C MET A 42 -11.84 12.09 -4.35
N ASN A 43 -11.91 12.54 -5.60
CA ASN A 43 -12.76 11.88 -6.59
C ASN A 43 -12.11 10.60 -7.12
N MET A 44 -12.31 9.50 -6.43
CA MET A 44 -11.72 8.19 -6.76
C MET A 44 -12.29 7.58 -8.07
N THR A 45 -13.42 8.09 -8.60
CA THR A 45 -13.97 7.63 -9.88
C THR A 45 -13.13 8.05 -11.09
N LEU A 46 -12.14 8.89 -10.90
CA LEU A 46 -11.19 9.30 -11.95
C LEU A 46 -10.15 8.25 -12.28
N PHE A 47 -10.03 7.19 -11.46
CA PHE A 47 -9.04 6.15 -11.64
C PHE A 47 -9.66 4.88 -12.20
N ASP A 48 -8.97 4.27 -13.16
CA ASP A 48 -9.39 3.01 -13.79
C ASP A 48 -9.17 1.82 -12.84
N HIS A 49 -8.10 1.88 -12.04
CA HIS A 49 -7.73 0.87 -11.05
C HIS A 49 -6.94 1.50 -9.90
N ILE A 50 -7.00 0.90 -8.72
CA ILE A 50 -6.24 1.33 -7.54
C ILE A 50 -5.36 0.18 -7.08
N TYR A 51 -4.05 0.41 -6.98
CA TYR A 51 -3.09 -0.50 -6.38
C TYR A 51 -2.67 0.01 -5.02
N ILE A 52 -2.64 -0.86 -4.01
CA ILE A 52 -2.18 -0.54 -2.66
C ILE A 52 -0.94 -1.40 -2.38
N LEU A 53 0.24 -0.82 -2.50
CA LEU A 53 1.50 -1.47 -2.12
C LEU A 53 1.67 -1.38 -0.60
N VAL A 54 1.80 -2.51 0.08
CA VAL A 54 1.98 -2.54 1.54
C VAL A 54 3.46 -2.77 1.88
N THR A 55 4.06 -1.85 2.65
CA THR A 55 5.46 -1.99 3.07
C THR A 55 5.62 -2.99 4.22
N HIS A 56 4.74 -2.94 5.19
CA HIS A 56 4.67 -3.85 6.35
C HIS A 56 3.34 -3.68 7.10
N THR A 57 3.09 -4.48 8.13
CA THR A 57 1.76 -4.61 8.75
C THR A 57 1.57 -3.83 10.05
N HIS A 58 2.36 -2.80 10.34
CA HIS A 58 2.04 -1.89 11.45
C HIS A 58 0.75 -1.10 11.18
N GLY A 59 -0.01 -0.81 12.24
CA GLY A 59 -1.31 -0.14 12.11
C GLY A 59 -1.26 1.24 11.46
N ASP A 60 -0.19 1.99 11.66
CA ASP A 60 0.05 3.28 11.02
C ASP A 60 0.41 3.19 9.52
N HIS A 61 0.42 1.99 8.95
CA HIS A 61 0.58 1.73 7.51
C HIS A 61 -0.63 1.06 6.87
N ILE A 62 -1.42 0.27 7.62
CA ILE A 62 -2.47 -0.57 7.02
C ILE A 62 -3.89 -0.28 7.54
N SER A 63 -4.07 0.51 8.60
CA SER A 63 -5.37 0.66 9.28
C SER A 63 -6.51 1.23 8.44
N GLY A 64 -6.24 1.84 7.30
CA GLY A 64 -7.26 2.37 6.40
C GLY A 64 -7.58 1.48 5.20
N ILE A 65 -6.89 0.34 5.02
CA ILE A 65 -7.03 -0.48 3.80
C ILE A 65 -8.44 -1.05 3.68
N GLY A 66 -8.99 -1.65 4.73
CA GLY A 66 -10.34 -2.23 4.69
C GLY A 66 -11.41 -1.17 4.45
N MET A 67 -11.29 0.00 5.08
CA MET A 67 -12.20 1.12 4.82
C MET A 67 -12.12 1.61 3.37
N LEU A 68 -10.92 1.60 2.77
CA LEU A 68 -10.76 1.97 1.37
C LEU A 68 -11.38 0.90 0.44
N VAL A 69 -11.20 -0.38 0.72
CA VAL A 69 -11.85 -1.49 0.00
C VAL A 69 -13.38 -1.33 0.04
N ASP A 70 -13.95 -1.03 1.20
CA ASP A 70 -15.39 -0.81 1.37
C ASP A 70 -15.87 0.41 0.58
N LEU A 71 -15.17 1.54 0.66
CA LEU A 71 -15.49 2.74 -0.11
C LEU A 71 -15.50 2.44 -1.61
N LEU A 72 -14.47 1.76 -2.10
CA LEU A 72 -14.34 1.42 -3.51
C LEU A 72 -15.43 0.45 -3.95
N GLN A 73 -15.77 -0.55 -3.13
CA GLN A 73 -16.81 -1.51 -3.45
C GLN A 73 -18.22 -0.90 -3.43
N PHE A 74 -18.56 -0.12 -2.41
CA PHE A 74 -19.95 0.30 -2.22
C PHE A 74 -20.29 1.64 -2.86
N SER A 75 -19.35 2.58 -2.90
CA SER A 75 -19.61 3.94 -3.35
C SER A 75 -19.00 4.28 -4.71
N VAL A 76 -17.77 3.88 -4.96
CA VAL A 76 -16.99 4.34 -6.13
C VAL A 76 -17.10 3.36 -7.30
N LYS A 77 -17.02 2.05 -7.02
CA LYS A 77 -17.00 0.94 -8.01
C LYS A 77 -15.71 0.86 -8.84
N THR A 78 -14.60 1.38 -8.32
CA THR A 78 -13.29 1.21 -8.92
C THR A 78 -12.63 -0.07 -8.40
N PRO A 79 -12.07 -0.95 -9.26
CA PRO A 79 -11.38 -2.15 -8.83
C PRO A 79 -10.12 -1.82 -8.03
N VAL A 80 -9.78 -2.68 -7.07
CA VAL A 80 -8.62 -2.51 -6.20
C VAL A 80 -7.82 -3.80 -6.07
N THR A 81 -6.50 -3.68 -6.17
CA THR A 81 -5.53 -4.75 -5.89
C THR A 81 -4.64 -4.34 -4.73
N VAL A 82 -4.65 -5.15 -3.66
CA VAL A 82 -3.71 -5.03 -2.55
C VAL A 82 -2.48 -5.87 -2.87
N VAL A 83 -1.30 -5.27 -2.85
CA VAL A 83 -0.04 -5.92 -3.20
C VAL A 83 0.80 -6.08 -1.95
N ALA A 84 0.93 -7.31 -1.49
CA ALA A 84 1.81 -7.68 -0.40
C ALA A 84 3.27 -7.79 -0.91
N PRO A 85 4.28 -7.37 -0.13
CA PRO A 85 5.67 -7.46 -0.56
C PRO A 85 6.21 -8.90 -0.63
N SER A 86 5.54 -9.85 0.04
CA SER A 86 5.88 -11.28 0.06
C SER A 86 4.65 -12.14 0.33
N LYS A 87 4.76 -13.45 0.06
CA LYS A 87 3.69 -14.44 0.35
C LYS A 87 3.35 -14.54 1.85
N GLU A 88 4.31 -14.29 2.73
CA GLU A 88 4.06 -14.28 4.18
C GLU A 88 3.18 -13.08 4.57
N VAL A 89 3.52 -11.88 4.09
CA VAL A 89 2.73 -10.67 4.34
C VAL A 89 1.36 -10.75 3.66
N GLU A 90 1.25 -11.39 2.49
CA GLU A 90 -0.04 -11.66 1.85
C GLU A 90 -0.97 -12.48 2.76
N GLY A 91 -0.45 -13.52 3.43
CA GLY A 91 -1.20 -14.30 4.39
C GLY A 91 -1.69 -13.48 5.60
N ASP A 92 -0.85 -12.59 6.12
CA ASP A 92 -1.21 -11.68 7.22
C ASP A 92 -2.31 -10.69 6.78
N LEU A 93 -2.19 -10.10 5.59
CA LEU A 93 -3.19 -9.17 5.02
C LEU A 93 -4.51 -9.88 4.71
N PHE A 94 -4.45 -11.11 4.19
CA PHE A 94 -5.66 -11.92 3.98
C PHE A 94 -6.40 -12.15 5.31
N TYR A 95 -5.68 -12.50 6.38
CA TYR A 95 -6.29 -12.70 7.69
C TYR A 95 -6.90 -11.40 8.23
N LEU A 96 -6.16 -10.28 8.14
CA LEU A 96 -6.65 -8.97 8.57
C LEU A 96 -7.94 -8.59 7.82
N LEU A 97 -7.88 -8.50 6.50
CA LEU A 97 -8.99 -8.01 5.69
C LEU A 97 -10.20 -8.92 5.76
N SER A 98 -10.02 -10.25 5.58
CA SER A 98 -11.15 -11.18 5.49
C SER A 98 -11.70 -11.60 6.85
N ARG A 99 -10.86 -11.75 7.89
CA ARG A 99 -11.27 -12.34 9.17
C ARG A 99 -11.50 -11.33 10.28
N ILE A 100 -10.74 -10.22 10.25
CA ILE A 100 -10.83 -9.19 11.29
C ILE A 100 -11.75 -8.06 10.82
N GLU A 101 -11.51 -7.51 9.64
CA GLU A 101 -12.27 -6.38 9.10
C GLU A 101 -13.52 -6.80 8.32
N GLY A 102 -13.62 -8.07 7.90
CA GLY A 102 -14.82 -8.63 7.28
C GLY A 102 -15.00 -8.25 5.79
N CYS A 103 -13.95 -7.79 5.12
CA CYS A 103 -13.97 -7.54 3.68
C CYS A 103 -14.17 -8.85 2.92
N ASN A 104 -15.15 -8.88 2.00
CA ASN A 104 -15.36 -10.05 1.16
C ASN A 104 -14.26 -10.13 0.10
N ASN A 105 -13.69 -11.33 -0.08
CA ASN A 105 -12.61 -11.57 -1.06
C ASN A 105 -12.99 -11.28 -2.52
N ALA A 106 -14.28 -11.12 -2.81
CA ALA A 106 -14.77 -10.69 -4.12
C ALA A 106 -14.68 -9.17 -4.34
N TRP A 107 -14.33 -8.37 -3.32
CA TRP A 107 -14.29 -6.92 -3.39
C TRP A 107 -12.92 -6.36 -3.74
N TYR A 108 -11.89 -7.16 -3.58
CA TYR A 108 -10.50 -6.79 -3.84
C TYR A 108 -9.71 -8.00 -4.37
N GLU A 109 -8.67 -7.73 -5.10
CA GLU A 109 -7.64 -8.70 -5.40
C GLU A 109 -6.50 -8.56 -4.37
N LEU A 110 -5.97 -9.67 -3.89
CA LEU A 110 -4.79 -9.70 -3.02
C LEU A 110 -3.75 -10.60 -3.66
N ILE A 111 -2.59 -10.02 -3.97
CA ILE A 111 -1.47 -10.72 -4.60
C ILE A 111 -0.17 -10.41 -3.88
N SER A 112 0.83 -11.27 -4.07
CA SER A 112 2.19 -10.91 -3.67
C SER A 112 2.95 -10.22 -4.81
N ALA A 113 3.99 -9.47 -4.47
CA ALA A 113 4.75 -8.64 -5.40
C ALA A 113 5.43 -9.41 -6.53
N ASP A 114 5.67 -10.72 -6.36
CA ASP A 114 6.20 -11.60 -7.40
C ASP A 114 5.16 -11.99 -8.47
N GLU A 115 3.89 -11.73 -8.23
CA GLU A 115 2.79 -11.93 -9.17
C GLU A 115 2.39 -10.63 -9.91
N LEU A 116 2.93 -9.48 -9.47
CA LEU A 116 2.57 -8.18 -10.03
C LEU A 116 3.31 -7.92 -11.34
N GLU A 117 2.56 -7.85 -12.44
CA GLU A 117 3.04 -7.47 -13.76
C GLU A 117 2.64 -6.02 -14.08
N ALA A 118 3.54 -5.06 -13.82
CA ALA A 118 3.30 -3.65 -14.09
C ALA A 118 4.61 -2.92 -14.44
N GLU A 119 4.62 -2.08 -15.46
CA GLU A 119 5.82 -1.35 -15.92
C GLU A 119 6.37 -0.36 -14.85
N TRP A 120 5.48 0.15 -14.02
CA TRP A 120 5.86 1.04 -12.90
C TRP A 120 6.45 0.29 -11.70
N PHE A 121 6.31 -1.03 -11.59
CA PHE A 121 6.85 -1.84 -10.50
C PHE A 121 8.15 -2.53 -10.91
N VAL A 122 9.16 -2.51 -10.03
CA VAL A 122 10.45 -3.16 -10.30
C VAL A 122 10.69 -4.33 -9.37
N CYS A 123 10.72 -4.08 -8.06
CA CYS A 123 10.88 -5.14 -7.05
C CYS A 123 10.57 -4.62 -5.64
N PRO A 124 10.17 -5.51 -4.72
CA PRO A 124 10.24 -5.24 -3.29
C PRO A 124 11.71 -5.33 -2.84
N ILE A 125 12.07 -4.57 -1.81
CA ILE A 125 13.40 -4.54 -1.22
C ILE A 125 13.25 -4.89 0.26
N ALA A 126 13.66 -6.09 0.67
CA ALA A 126 13.60 -6.51 2.07
C ALA A 126 14.48 -5.60 2.95
N THR A 127 13.95 -5.16 4.06
CA THR A 127 14.64 -4.32 5.04
C THR A 127 14.38 -4.79 6.47
N THR A 128 14.97 -4.11 7.44
CA THR A 128 14.75 -4.37 8.86
C THR A 128 14.15 -3.14 9.54
N HIS A 129 13.20 -3.36 10.43
CA HIS A 129 12.54 -2.29 11.19
C HIS A 129 12.39 -2.68 12.66
N THR A 130 11.53 -3.64 12.99
CA THR A 130 11.36 -4.18 14.34
C THR A 130 11.59 -5.68 14.36
N ASP A 131 11.96 -6.23 15.53
CA ASP A 131 12.21 -7.66 15.70
C ASP A 131 10.91 -8.49 15.50
N GLU A 132 9.75 -7.95 15.90
CA GLU A 132 8.43 -8.58 15.80
C GLU A 132 7.99 -8.78 14.35
N LEU A 133 8.46 -7.92 13.44
CA LEU A 133 8.20 -8.00 12.00
C LEU A 133 9.45 -8.40 11.21
N SER A 134 10.37 -9.13 11.82
CA SER A 134 11.56 -9.63 11.14
C SER A 134 11.19 -10.44 9.88
N GLY A 135 11.76 -10.06 8.73
CA GLY A 135 11.47 -10.65 7.42
C GLY A 135 10.15 -10.17 6.75
N LYS A 136 9.40 -9.29 7.40
CA LYS A 136 8.10 -8.76 6.89
C LYS A 136 8.09 -7.27 6.58
N CYS A 137 9.25 -6.61 6.64
CA CYS A 137 9.39 -5.18 6.34
C CYS A 137 10.09 -4.99 5.00
N PHE A 138 9.54 -4.13 4.15
CA PHE A 138 10.01 -3.92 2.79
C PHE A 138 9.92 -2.44 2.39
N GLY A 139 10.81 -2.05 1.50
CA GLY A 139 10.63 -0.91 0.63
C GLY A 139 10.32 -1.36 -0.80
N PHE A 140 10.19 -0.42 -1.72
CA PHE A 140 9.91 -0.70 -3.12
C PHE A 140 10.83 0.06 -4.04
N CYS A 141 11.25 -0.59 -5.13
CA CYS A 141 11.85 0.05 -6.27
C CYS A 141 10.79 0.22 -7.37
N LEU A 142 10.58 1.45 -7.81
CA LEU A 142 9.48 1.84 -8.70
C LEU A 142 10.02 2.65 -9.89
N ASN A 143 9.31 2.62 -11.01
CA ASN A 143 9.49 3.55 -12.12
C ASN A 143 8.36 4.58 -12.07
N VAL A 144 8.68 5.83 -11.79
CA VAL A 144 7.72 6.92 -11.71
C VAL A 144 8.08 7.98 -12.75
N GLU A 145 7.26 8.12 -13.79
CA GLU A 145 7.51 9.06 -14.90
C GLU A 145 8.91 8.91 -15.50
N GLY A 146 9.33 7.67 -15.76
CA GLY A 146 10.63 7.35 -16.35
C GLY A 146 11.82 7.45 -15.39
N ASN A 147 11.60 7.77 -14.12
CA ASN A 147 12.64 7.83 -13.09
C ASN A 147 12.56 6.61 -12.16
N ARG A 148 13.73 6.07 -11.81
CA ARG A 148 13.86 5.05 -10.79
C ARG A 148 13.74 5.70 -9.41
N VAL A 149 12.70 5.31 -8.65
CA VAL A 149 12.44 5.80 -7.29
C VAL A 149 12.54 4.63 -6.31
N VAL A 150 13.20 4.86 -5.20
CA VAL A 150 13.25 3.92 -4.07
C VAL A 150 12.41 4.53 -2.94
N TYR A 151 11.36 3.81 -2.54
CA TYR A 151 10.57 4.09 -1.35
C TYR A 151 10.99 3.11 -0.27
N THR A 152 11.57 3.60 0.82
CA THR A 152 12.21 2.74 1.81
C THR A 152 11.23 2.03 2.74
N GLY A 153 10.01 2.55 2.90
CA GLY A 153 9.18 2.17 4.03
C GLY A 153 9.87 2.54 5.35
N ASP A 154 9.41 1.97 6.43
CA ASP A 154 10.07 2.09 7.72
C ASP A 154 11.29 1.16 7.78
N THR A 155 12.45 1.73 8.10
CA THR A 155 13.69 0.98 8.13
C THR A 155 14.66 1.53 9.18
N ASN A 156 15.42 0.66 9.81
CA ASN A 156 16.52 1.03 10.72
C ASN A 156 17.90 1.02 10.02
N THR A 157 17.93 0.70 8.71
CA THR A 157 19.18 0.65 7.93
C THR A 157 18.94 1.02 6.47
N LEU A 158 19.90 1.68 5.84
CA LEU A 158 19.88 1.98 4.40
C LEU A 158 20.75 0.99 3.59
N LEU A 159 21.30 -0.04 4.20
CA LEU A 159 22.18 -1.01 3.52
C LEU A 159 21.53 -1.73 2.31
N PRO A 160 20.22 -2.06 2.30
CA PRO A 160 19.60 -2.72 1.15
C PRO A 160 19.40 -1.82 -0.08
N TYR A 161 19.54 -0.48 0.05
CA TYR A 161 19.18 0.52 -0.96
C TYR A 161 20.35 1.10 -1.75
#